data_ba8a47c8410824539f1ab32bd6f18b3b
#
_entry.id   ba8a47c8410824539f1ab32bd6f18b3b
#
_cell.length_a   1.000
_cell.length_b   1.000
_cell.length_c   1.000
_cell.angle_alpha   90.00
_cell.angle_beta   90.00
_cell.angle_gamma   90.00
#
_symmetry.space_group_name_H-M   'P 1'
#
loop_
_entity.id
_entity.type
_entity.pdbx_description
1 polymer ?
#
loop_
_entity_poly.entity_id
_entity_poly.type
_entity_poly.pdbx_seq_one_letter_code
_entity_poly.pdbx_strand_id
1 'polypeptide(L)'
;APENFLHAVKFRRSIRDFRPEPIEQEKMERIINAGRYTATAKNRQACRFIVLREQLEEFKDLVWKEMPSILEVLKETAPAYARAFELFYLKHQKNPKDDTFFFNTTSFLVIASKNPLDGGLAAANIENMAVAEGAGALYSGYMMRVIEASPVLKEWLCISELPVSCCMLLGYPAVSYKRTAPRKKGNIEWR
;
A
#
# COMPACT_ATOMS: atom_id res chain seq x y z
N ALA A 1 -6.06 5.75 -26.18
CA ALA A 1 -7.43 5.32 -26.54
C ALA A 1 -8.13 4.72 -25.32
N PRO A 2 -9.50 4.80 -25.20
CA PRO A 2 -10.25 4.28 -24.07
C PRO A 2 -10.01 2.78 -23.86
N GLU A 3 -9.86 2.02 -24.93
CA GLU A 3 -9.59 0.58 -24.91
C GLU A 3 -8.27 0.25 -24.22
N ASN A 4 -7.22 1.05 -24.45
CA ASN A 4 -5.92 0.86 -23.80
C ASN A 4 -6.00 1.09 -22.29
N PHE A 5 -6.73 2.11 -21.86
CA PHE A 5 -6.95 2.37 -20.44
C PHE A 5 -7.76 1.25 -19.79
N LEU A 6 -8.86 0.83 -20.42
CA LEU A 6 -9.67 -0.28 -19.93
C LEU A 6 -8.88 -1.60 -19.90
N HIS A 7 -7.99 -1.83 -20.87
CA HIS A 7 -7.07 -2.98 -20.88
C HIS A 7 -6.16 -2.94 -19.65
N ALA A 8 -5.50 -1.82 -19.39
CA ALA A 8 -4.63 -1.65 -18.22
C ALA A 8 -5.37 -1.93 -16.91
N VAL A 9 -6.57 -1.37 -16.73
CA VAL A 9 -7.42 -1.61 -15.55
C VAL A 9 -7.77 -3.11 -15.40
N LYS A 10 -8.07 -3.80 -16.50
CA LYS A 10 -8.43 -5.24 -16.49
C LYS A 10 -7.23 -6.14 -16.19
N PHE A 11 -6.05 -5.82 -16.69
CA PHE A 11 -4.83 -6.62 -16.55
C PHE A 11 -4.05 -6.31 -15.27
N ARG A 12 -4.34 -5.19 -14.61
CA ARG A 12 -3.77 -4.85 -13.31
C ARG A 12 -3.98 -5.99 -12.29
N ARG A 13 -2.93 -6.32 -11.59
CA ARG A 13 -2.92 -7.39 -10.56
C ARG A 13 -2.25 -6.88 -9.28
N SER A 14 -2.68 -7.39 -8.15
CA SER A 14 -1.96 -7.21 -6.88
C SER A 14 -0.64 -7.99 -6.94
N ILE A 15 0.47 -7.29 -6.87
CA ILE A 15 1.83 -7.87 -6.91
C ILE A 15 2.28 -8.19 -5.50
N ARG A 16 2.72 -9.43 -5.27
CA ARG A 16 3.16 -9.95 -3.97
C ARG A 16 4.56 -10.54 -4.03
N ASP A 17 5.33 -10.12 -5.01
CA ASP A 17 6.74 -10.43 -5.15
C ASP A 17 7.35 -9.39 -6.07
N PHE A 18 8.30 -8.62 -5.54
CA PHE A 18 8.93 -7.51 -6.24
C PHE A 18 10.40 -7.82 -6.50
N ARG A 19 10.89 -7.30 -7.62
CA ARG A 19 12.32 -7.34 -7.95
C ARG A 19 13.08 -6.34 -7.06
N PRO A 20 14.39 -6.56 -6.84
CA PRO A 20 15.19 -5.67 -5.98
C PRO A 20 15.47 -4.29 -6.59
N GLU A 21 15.23 -4.12 -7.91
CA GLU A 21 15.47 -2.85 -8.57
C GLU A 21 14.44 -1.80 -8.12
N PRO A 22 14.88 -0.65 -7.60
CA PRO A 22 13.98 0.43 -7.23
C PRO A 22 13.36 1.09 -8.48
N ILE A 23 12.13 1.59 -8.34
CA ILE A 23 11.52 2.43 -9.37
C ILE A 23 12.34 3.71 -9.50
N GLU A 24 12.67 4.15 -10.72
CA GLU A 24 13.41 5.37 -10.97
C GLU A 24 12.67 6.60 -10.43
N GLN A 25 13.40 7.59 -9.96
CA GLN A 25 12.84 8.77 -9.30
C GLN A 25 11.77 9.48 -10.15
N GLU A 26 12.06 9.71 -11.41
CA GLU A 26 11.14 10.39 -12.35
C GLU A 26 9.81 9.60 -12.54
N LYS A 27 9.88 8.26 -12.59
CA LYS A 27 8.68 7.43 -12.68
C LYS A 27 7.88 7.49 -11.37
N MET A 28 8.57 7.41 -10.23
CA MET A 28 7.92 7.52 -8.92
C MET A 28 7.21 8.87 -8.78
N GLU A 29 7.82 9.96 -9.20
CA GLU A 29 7.20 11.28 -9.20
C GLU A 29 5.92 11.33 -10.05
N ARG A 30 5.92 10.74 -11.26
CA ARG A 30 4.72 10.64 -12.09
C ARG A 30 3.63 9.78 -11.42
N ILE A 31 4.03 8.68 -10.80
CA ILE A 31 3.12 7.79 -10.06
C ILE A 31 2.43 8.55 -8.93
N ILE A 32 3.20 9.27 -8.10
CA ILE A 32 2.64 10.04 -6.97
C ILE A 32 1.82 11.23 -7.47
N ASN A 33 2.25 11.90 -8.55
CA ASN A 33 1.50 12.99 -9.15
C ASN A 33 0.10 12.55 -9.61
N ALA A 34 -0.07 11.35 -10.14
CA ALA A 34 -1.41 10.84 -10.49
C ALA A 34 -2.37 10.84 -9.28
N GLY A 35 -1.87 10.52 -8.10
CA GLY A 35 -2.64 10.64 -6.85
C GLY A 35 -2.91 12.08 -6.45
N ARG A 36 -1.93 12.99 -6.61
CA ARG A 36 -2.08 14.41 -6.27
C ARG A 36 -3.13 15.13 -7.12
N TYR A 37 -3.30 14.72 -8.39
CA TYR A 37 -4.31 15.27 -9.29
C TYR A 37 -5.69 14.64 -9.14
N THR A 38 -5.89 13.79 -8.13
CA THR A 38 -7.21 13.24 -7.82
C THR A 38 -8.15 14.34 -7.34
N ALA A 39 -9.38 14.34 -7.87
CA ALA A 39 -10.40 15.30 -7.45
C ALA A 39 -10.75 15.10 -5.96
N THR A 40 -10.85 16.21 -5.24
CA THR A 40 -11.29 16.24 -3.84
C THR A 40 -12.41 17.25 -3.65
N ALA A 41 -13.28 17.04 -2.65
CA ALA A 41 -14.37 17.96 -2.36
C ALA A 41 -13.84 19.38 -2.16
N LYS A 42 -14.37 20.35 -2.93
CA LYS A 42 -13.94 21.76 -2.93
C LYS A 42 -12.44 21.95 -3.21
N ASN A 43 -11.82 21.02 -3.93
CA ASN A 43 -10.39 21.02 -4.23
C ASN A 43 -9.50 21.18 -2.98
N ARG A 44 -9.86 20.54 -1.88
CA ARG A 44 -9.15 20.66 -0.60
C ARG A 44 -7.73 20.07 -0.62
N GLN A 45 -7.47 19.11 -1.50
CA GLN A 45 -6.15 18.46 -1.68
C GLN A 45 -5.53 18.02 -0.34
N ALA A 46 -6.33 17.45 0.55
CA ALA A 46 -5.98 17.19 1.94
C ALA A 46 -5.27 15.84 2.16
N CYS A 47 -5.00 15.08 1.11
CA CYS A 47 -4.22 13.85 1.21
C CYS A 47 -2.75 14.16 1.47
N ARG A 48 -2.18 13.47 2.48
CA ARG A 48 -0.75 13.43 2.71
C ARG A 48 -0.19 12.13 2.14
N PHE A 49 0.86 12.24 1.34
CA PHE A 49 1.56 11.12 0.73
C PHE A 49 2.93 10.98 1.37
N ILE A 50 3.21 9.85 1.99
CA ILE A 50 4.50 9.52 2.57
C ILE A 50 5.09 8.36 1.78
N VAL A 51 6.18 8.63 1.07
CA VAL A 51 6.88 7.64 0.22
C VAL A 51 8.17 7.26 0.91
N LEU A 52 8.24 6.03 1.39
CA LEU A 52 9.43 5.46 1.99
C LEU A 52 10.23 4.68 0.94
N ARG A 53 11.48 5.05 0.76
CA ARG A 53 12.46 4.42 -0.12
C ARG A 53 13.78 4.26 0.65
N GLU A 54 14.54 5.32 0.81
CA GLU A 54 15.82 5.31 1.56
C GLU A 54 15.63 4.94 3.02
N GLN A 55 14.54 5.39 3.65
CA GLN A 55 14.19 5.08 5.04
C GLN A 55 13.29 3.84 5.18
N LEU A 56 13.12 3.05 4.11
CA LEU A 56 12.22 1.89 4.15
C LEU A 56 12.71 0.83 5.13
N GLU A 57 14.00 0.53 5.15
CA GLU A 57 14.56 -0.48 6.06
C GLU A 57 14.47 -0.02 7.53
N GLU A 58 14.76 1.26 7.80
CA GLU A 58 14.56 1.85 9.13
C GLU A 58 13.11 1.72 9.59
N PHE A 59 12.17 1.97 8.70
CA PHE A 59 10.74 1.81 8.99
C PHE A 59 10.36 0.35 9.25
N LYS A 60 10.88 -0.59 8.47
CA LYS A 60 10.67 -2.04 8.69
C LYS A 60 11.18 -2.47 10.06
N ASP A 61 12.37 -2.04 10.44
CA ASP A 61 12.96 -2.32 11.76
C ASP A 61 12.08 -1.77 12.88
N LEU A 62 11.57 -0.55 12.73
CA LEU A 62 10.66 0.05 13.68
C LEU A 62 9.34 -0.72 13.79
N VAL A 63 8.77 -1.18 12.67
CA VAL A 63 7.57 -2.03 12.65
C VAL A 63 7.81 -3.32 13.45
N TRP A 64 8.94 -3.99 13.26
CA TRP A 64 9.23 -5.22 13.99
C TRP A 64 9.51 -4.98 15.48
N LYS A 65 10.12 -3.86 15.83
CA LYS A 65 10.32 -3.44 17.21
C LYS A 65 8.99 -3.18 17.94
N GLU A 66 8.05 -2.54 17.26
CA GLU A 66 6.72 -2.21 17.79
C GLU A 66 5.74 -3.40 17.74
N MET A 67 6.05 -4.47 17.00
CA MET A 67 5.12 -5.58 16.76
C MET A 67 4.53 -6.21 18.04
N PRO A 68 5.28 -6.40 19.15
CA PRO A 68 4.68 -6.91 20.40
C PRO A 68 3.54 -6.04 20.92
N SER A 69 3.73 -4.73 20.96
CA SER A 69 2.69 -3.77 21.39
C SER A 69 1.51 -3.73 20.43
N ILE A 70 1.79 -3.79 19.12
CA ILE A 70 0.78 -3.85 18.05
C ILE A 70 -0.08 -5.12 18.22
N LEU A 71 0.52 -6.26 18.51
CA LEU A 71 -0.20 -7.53 18.71
C LEU A 71 -1.17 -7.45 19.88
N GLU A 72 -0.83 -6.80 20.99
CA GLU A 72 -1.74 -6.61 22.12
C GLU A 72 -2.97 -5.78 21.70
N VAL A 73 -2.76 -4.67 20.98
CA VAL A 73 -3.86 -3.86 20.45
C VAL A 73 -4.72 -4.65 19.45
N LEU A 74 -4.10 -5.44 18.57
CA LEU A 74 -4.83 -6.20 17.55
C LEU A 74 -5.62 -7.38 18.13
N LYS A 75 -5.18 -7.99 19.24
CA LYS A 75 -5.95 -9.02 19.94
C LYS A 75 -7.32 -8.49 20.42
N GLU A 76 -7.37 -7.23 20.81
CA GLU A 76 -8.59 -6.57 21.26
C GLU A 76 -9.43 -6.02 20.11
N THR A 77 -8.78 -5.32 19.15
CA THR A 77 -9.48 -4.56 18.11
C THR A 77 -9.76 -5.35 16.83
N ALA A 78 -8.95 -6.35 16.53
CA ALA A 78 -9.01 -7.14 15.29
C ALA A 78 -8.52 -8.58 15.48
N PRO A 79 -9.11 -9.40 16.38
CA PRO A 79 -8.59 -10.71 16.77
C PRO A 79 -8.44 -11.69 15.59
N ALA A 80 -9.29 -11.58 14.56
CA ALA A 80 -9.19 -12.40 13.36
C ALA A 80 -7.86 -12.20 12.59
N TYR A 81 -7.21 -11.04 12.77
CA TYR A 81 -5.93 -10.73 12.14
C TYR A 81 -4.74 -10.98 13.08
N ALA A 82 -4.92 -10.89 14.40
CA ALA A 82 -3.83 -10.99 15.38
C ALA A 82 -2.98 -12.24 15.17
N ARG A 83 -3.61 -13.40 14.92
CA ARG A 83 -2.89 -14.67 14.66
C ARG A 83 -1.99 -14.61 13.43
N ALA A 84 -2.43 -13.94 12.36
CA ALA A 84 -1.61 -13.82 11.16
C ALA A 84 -0.37 -12.94 11.41
N PHE A 85 -0.53 -11.84 12.14
CA PHE A 85 0.59 -10.97 12.52
C PHE A 85 1.55 -11.66 13.48
N GLU A 86 1.05 -12.45 14.44
CA GLU A 86 1.86 -13.26 15.33
C GLU A 86 2.75 -14.26 14.55
N LEU A 87 2.20 -14.93 13.53
CA LEU A 87 2.97 -15.83 12.67
C LEU A 87 4.06 -15.09 11.89
N PHE A 88 3.79 -13.90 11.36
CA PHE A 88 4.81 -13.07 10.70
C PHE A 88 5.90 -12.65 11.70
N TYR A 89 5.54 -12.26 12.90
CA TYR A 89 6.49 -11.88 13.93
C TYR A 89 7.40 -13.04 14.35
N LEU A 90 6.83 -14.22 14.61
CA LEU A 90 7.59 -15.43 14.93
C LEU A 90 8.54 -15.84 13.78
N LYS A 91 8.11 -15.63 12.53
CA LYS A 91 8.94 -15.89 11.36
C LYS A 91 10.12 -14.92 11.29
N HIS A 92 9.86 -13.64 11.50
CA HIS A 92 10.91 -12.63 11.57
C HIS A 92 11.90 -12.88 12.70
N GLN A 93 11.44 -13.28 13.91
CA GLN A 93 12.33 -13.61 15.02
C GLN A 93 13.28 -14.79 14.69
N LYS A 94 12.81 -15.77 13.92
CA LYS A 94 13.65 -16.90 13.48
C LYS A 94 14.63 -16.52 12.37
N ASN A 95 14.23 -15.63 11.49
CA ASN A 95 15.03 -15.15 10.38
C ASN A 95 14.75 -13.67 10.12
N PRO A 96 15.52 -12.74 10.74
CA PRO A 96 15.34 -11.31 10.54
C PRO A 96 15.48 -10.81 9.09
N LYS A 97 16.10 -11.62 8.21
CA LYS A 97 16.21 -11.32 6.77
C LYS A 97 14.97 -11.72 5.96
N ASP A 98 14.00 -12.39 6.58
CA ASP A 98 12.76 -12.75 5.91
C ASP A 98 11.88 -11.52 5.73
N ASP A 99 11.70 -11.07 4.50
CA ASP A 99 10.92 -9.88 4.13
C ASP A 99 9.53 -10.25 3.57
N THR A 100 9.03 -11.46 3.86
CA THR A 100 7.73 -11.91 3.33
C THR A 100 6.55 -11.05 3.77
N PHE A 101 6.64 -10.35 4.90
CA PHE A 101 5.61 -9.41 5.36
C PHE A 101 5.50 -8.18 4.46
N PHE A 102 6.63 -7.71 3.91
CA PHE A 102 6.72 -6.57 2.99
C PHE A 102 6.88 -7.00 1.53
N PHE A 103 6.84 -8.32 1.24
CA PHE A 103 6.92 -8.88 -0.13
C PHE A 103 8.14 -8.42 -0.94
N ASN A 104 9.27 -8.18 -0.27
CA ASN A 104 10.51 -7.66 -0.89
C ASN A 104 10.31 -6.32 -1.63
N THR A 105 9.37 -5.50 -1.18
CA THR A 105 9.12 -4.21 -1.83
C THR A 105 10.32 -3.27 -1.71
N THR A 106 10.53 -2.46 -2.73
CA THR A 106 11.56 -1.40 -2.74
C THR A 106 11.00 -0.01 -2.40
N SER A 107 9.68 0.10 -2.30
CA SER A 107 9.03 1.38 -1.97
C SER A 107 7.71 1.13 -1.25
N PHE A 108 7.46 1.89 -0.21
CA PHE A 108 6.23 1.84 0.56
C PHE A 108 5.58 3.22 0.59
N LEU A 109 4.30 3.27 0.27
CA LEU A 109 3.50 4.49 0.27
C LEU A 109 2.42 4.42 1.35
N VAL A 110 2.34 5.45 2.19
CA VAL A 110 1.23 5.70 3.10
C VAL A 110 0.46 6.91 2.60
N ILE A 111 -0.85 6.78 2.47
CA ILE A 111 -1.77 7.87 2.17
C ILE A 111 -2.63 8.11 3.41
N ALA A 112 -2.50 9.29 4.00
CA ALA A 112 -3.27 9.70 5.17
C ALA A 112 -4.19 10.86 4.82
N SER A 113 -5.46 10.79 5.25
CA SER A 113 -6.45 11.83 5.01
C SER A 113 -7.61 11.70 5.99
N LYS A 114 -8.16 12.84 6.45
CA LYS A 114 -9.42 12.86 7.23
C LYS A 114 -10.62 12.34 6.44
N ASN A 115 -10.54 12.38 5.10
CA ASN A 115 -11.55 11.79 4.22
C ASN A 115 -10.98 10.53 3.56
N PRO A 116 -11.38 9.33 3.98
CA PRO A 116 -10.85 8.07 3.42
C PRO A 116 -11.20 7.88 1.94
N LEU A 117 -12.28 8.51 1.44
CA LEU A 117 -12.63 8.47 0.01
C LEU A 117 -11.55 9.15 -0.84
N ASP A 118 -11.08 10.35 -0.43
CA ASP A 118 -10.03 11.08 -1.16
C ASP A 118 -8.76 10.23 -1.25
N GLY A 119 -8.36 9.58 -0.13
CA GLY A 119 -7.21 8.69 -0.11
C GLY A 119 -7.38 7.45 -0.98
N GLY A 120 -8.56 6.84 -0.99
CA GLY A 120 -8.87 5.68 -1.83
C GLY A 120 -8.84 6.00 -3.33
N LEU A 121 -9.42 7.15 -3.73
CA LEU A 121 -9.39 7.63 -5.12
C LEU A 121 -7.95 7.95 -5.56
N ALA A 122 -7.16 8.60 -4.70
CA ALA A 122 -5.75 8.87 -4.98
C ALA A 122 -4.96 7.57 -5.16
N ALA A 123 -5.17 6.58 -4.29
CA ALA A 123 -4.53 5.27 -4.39
C ALA A 123 -4.85 4.55 -5.70
N ALA A 124 -6.10 4.64 -6.18
CA ALA A 124 -6.51 4.05 -7.45
C ALA A 124 -5.79 4.70 -8.66
N ASN A 125 -5.64 6.02 -8.66
CA ASN A 125 -4.90 6.73 -9.70
C ASN A 125 -3.40 6.39 -9.65
N ILE A 126 -2.81 6.30 -8.45
CA ILE A 126 -1.42 5.87 -8.25
C ILE A 126 -1.21 4.46 -8.80
N GLU A 127 -2.10 3.51 -8.50
CA GLU A 127 -2.00 2.14 -9.01
C GLU A 127 -2.04 2.11 -10.54
N ASN A 128 -2.97 2.85 -11.16
CA ASN A 128 -3.09 2.91 -12.61
C ASN A 128 -1.84 3.50 -13.27
N MET A 129 -1.26 4.55 -12.68
CA MET A 129 -0.02 5.14 -13.18
C MET A 129 1.17 4.20 -12.96
N ALA A 130 1.26 3.50 -11.83
CA ALA A 130 2.30 2.50 -11.60
C ALA A 130 2.29 1.42 -12.70
N VAL A 131 1.10 0.92 -13.06
CA VAL A 131 0.95 -0.05 -14.16
C VAL A 131 1.39 0.55 -15.50
N ALA A 132 1.05 1.80 -15.78
CA ALA A 132 1.48 2.50 -17.01
C ALA A 132 2.99 2.68 -17.10
N GLU A 133 3.67 2.85 -15.96
CA GLU A 133 5.14 2.94 -15.85
C GLU A 133 5.83 1.56 -15.81
N GLY A 134 5.08 0.46 -15.95
CA GLY A 134 5.61 -0.91 -15.89
C GLY A 134 5.90 -1.40 -14.47
N ALA A 135 5.50 -0.65 -13.45
CA ALA A 135 5.57 -1.05 -12.05
C ALA A 135 4.31 -1.80 -11.61
N GLY A 136 4.33 -2.33 -10.42
CA GLY A 136 3.21 -2.99 -9.79
C GLY A 136 2.90 -2.43 -8.41
N ALA A 137 1.70 -2.71 -7.93
CA ALA A 137 1.23 -2.27 -6.63
C ALA A 137 0.55 -3.40 -5.85
N LEU A 138 0.61 -3.31 -4.53
CA LEU A 138 -0.20 -4.09 -3.60
C LEU A 138 -0.82 -3.16 -2.57
N TYR A 139 -2.14 -3.13 -2.50
CA TYR A 139 -2.84 -2.53 -1.37
C TYR A 139 -2.62 -3.38 -0.11
N SER A 140 -2.00 -2.81 0.91
CA SER A 140 -1.66 -3.53 2.14
C SER A 140 -2.57 -3.13 3.30
N GLY A 141 -3.66 -3.87 3.44
CA GLY A 141 -4.53 -3.74 4.62
C GLY A 141 -3.83 -4.18 5.92
N TYR A 142 -2.78 -4.99 5.83
CA TYR A 142 -1.96 -5.36 6.98
C TYR A 142 -1.18 -4.15 7.49
N MET A 143 -0.45 -3.46 6.61
CA MET A 143 0.32 -2.29 7.00
C MET A 143 -0.56 -1.15 7.52
N MET A 144 -1.75 -0.98 6.95
CA MET A 144 -2.72 0.00 7.47
C MET A 144 -3.07 -0.31 8.94
N ARG A 145 -3.35 -1.56 9.28
CA ARG A 145 -3.65 -1.97 10.66
C ARG A 145 -2.46 -1.81 11.60
N VAL A 146 -1.27 -2.16 11.15
CA VAL A 146 -0.03 -2.00 11.92
C VAL A 146 0.21 -0.54 12.27
N ILE A 147 0.09 0.36 11.30
CA ILE A 147 0.30 1.80 11.52
C ILE A 147 -0.79 2.38 12.44
N GLU A 148 -2.06 2.02 12.22
CA GLU A 148 -3.16 2.51 13.06
C GLU A 148 -3.08 1.99 14.50
N ALA A 149 -2.51 0.80 14.73
CA ALA A 149 -2.34 0.22 16.07
C ALA A 149 -1.13 0.77 16.84
N SER A 150 -0.24 1.55 16.19
CA SER A 150 0.97 2.07 16.83
C SER A 150 1.08 3.59 16.75
N PRO A 151 0.87 4.30 17.86
CA PRO A 151 1.15 5.73 17.93
C PRO A 151 2.60 6.09 17.55
N VAL A 152 3.57 5.23 17.88
CA VAL A 152 4.98 5.41 17.56
C VAL A 152 5.21 5.44 16.04
N LEU A 153 4.59 4.51 15.30
CA LEU A 153 4.69 4.50 13.84
C LEU A 153 4.01 5.73 13.22
N LYS A 154 2.87 6.14 13.75
CA LYS A 154 2.17 7.36 13.28
C LYS A 154 2.98 8.62 13.54
N GLU A 155 3.64 8.71 14.68
CA GLU A 155 4.53 9.82 15.01
C GLU A 155 5.74 9.84 14.09
N TRP A 156 6.42 8.71 13.89
CA TRP A 156 7.55 8.59 12.99
C TRP A 156 7.20 8.99 11.55
N LEU A 157 6.01 8.62 11.07
CA LEU A 157 5.46 9.02 9.77
C LEU A 157 4.94 10.48 9.77
N CYS A 158 4.96 11.17 10.90
CA CYS A 158 4.41 12.51 11.10
C CYS A 158 2.91 12.61 10.73
N ILE A 159 2.11 11.59 11.03
CA ILE A 159 0.66 11.54 10.74
C ILE A 159 -0.18 11.26 11.99
N SER A 160 0.28 11.63 13.18
CA SER A 160 -0.38 11.34 14.46
C SER A 160 -1.87 11.71 14.46
N GLU A 161 -2.22 12.86 13.85
CA GLU A 161 -3.59 13.39 13.81
C GLU A 161 -4.40 12.96 12.56
N LEU A 162 -3.80 12.14 11.69
CA LEU A 162 -4.46 11.73 10.44
C LEU A 162 -4.72 10.22 10.45
N PRO A 163 -5.95 9.79 10.09
CA PRO A 163 -6.19 8.38 9.81
C PRO A 163 -5.49 7.95 8.53
N VAL A 164 -5.01 6.71 8.51
CA VAL A 164 -4.46 6.10 7.31
C VAL A 164 -5.59 5.69 6.39
N SER A 165 -5.63 6.27 5.21
CA SER A 165 -6.62 5.92 4.19
C SER A 165 -6.21 4.71 3.37
N CYS A 166 -4.92 4.58 3.08
CA CYS A 166 -4.39 3.49 2.27
C CYS A 166 -2.89 3.30 2.49
N CYS A 167 -2.45 2.04 2.43
CA CYS A 167 -1.04 1.67 2.34
C CYS A 167 -0.79 0.88 1.05
N MET A 168 0.29 1.19 0.35
CA MET A 168 0.65 0.51 -0.90
C MET A 168 2.12 0.13 -0.91
N LEU A 169 2.40 -1.12 -1.30
CA LEU A 169 3.75 -1.56 -1.66
C LEU A 169 3.91 -1.35 -3.16
N LEU A 170 5.01 -0.74 -3.58
CA LEU A 170 5.30 -0.39 -4.96
C LEU A 170 6.67 -0.92 -5.38
N GLY A 171 6.78 -1.41 -6.60
CA GLY A 171 8.05 -1.93 -7.14
C GLY A 171 7.86 -2.57 -8.50
N TYR A 172 8.94 -3.05 -9.10
CA TYR A 172 8.85 -3.84 -10.32
C TYR A 172 8.40 -5.26 -10.01
N PRO A 173 7.39 -5.81 -10.73
CA PRO A 173 6.91 -7.16 -10.50
C PRO A 173 8.00 -8.21 -10.79
N ALA A 174 8.22 -9.16 -9.87
CA ALA A 174 9.00 -10.36 -10.13
C ALA A 174 8.19 -11.44 -10.87
N VAL A 175 6.86 -11.27 -10.96
CA VAL A 175 5.93 -12.21 -11.58
C VAL A 175 5.17 -11.57 -12.72
N SER A 176 4.83 -12.34 -13.75
CA SER A 176 4.00 -11.91 -14.88
C SER A 176 2.71 -12.71 -14.92
N TYR A 177 1.58 -12.04 -15.13
CA TYR A 177 0.28 -12.66 -15.25
C TYR A 177 -0.19 -12.67 -16.71
N LYS A 178 -0.47 -13.88 -17.24
CA LYS A 178 -0.89 -14.06 -18.64
C LYS A 178 -2.39 -13.76 -18.89
N ARG A 179 -3.18 -13.57 -17.83
CA ARG A 179 -4.63 -13.35 -17.91
C ARG A 179 -5.11 -12.36 -16.87
N THR A 180 -6.28 -11.77 -17.11
CA THR A 180 -6.96 -10.92 -16.14
C THR A 180 -7.38 -11.70 -14.89
N ALA A 181 -7.59 -11.01 -13.78
CA ALA A 181 -8.24 -11.64 -12.62
C ALA A 181 -9.69 -12.01 -12.99
N PRO A 182 -10.16 -13.21 -12.61
CA PRO A 182 -11.56 -13.58 -12.86
C PRO A 182 -12.51 -12.60 -12.16
N ARG A 183 -13.63 -12.31 -12.83
CA ARG A 183 -14.69 -11.46 -12.28
C ARG A 183 -16.02 -12.20 -12.36
N LYS A 184 -16.83 -12.05 -11.34
CA LYS A 184 -18.24 -12.46 -11.39
C LYS A 184 -19.00 -11.58 -12.38
N LYS A 185 -20.19 -12.03 -12.82
CA LYS A 185 -21.11 -11.18 -13.59
C LYS A 185 -21.37 -9.88 -12.80
N GLY A 186 -21.30 -8.75 -13.47
CA GLY A 186 -21.59 -7.46 -12.85
C GLY A 186 -23.04 -7.38 -12.37
N ASN A 187 -23.23 -6.86 -11.16
CA ASN A 187 -24.56 -6.48 -10.67
C ASN A 187 -24.81 -5.03 -11.08
N ILE A 188 -25.29 -4.85 -12.32
CA ILE A 188 -25.53 -3.55 -12.96
C ILE A 188 -26.98 -3.50 -13.37
N GLU A 189 -27.66 -2.45 -12.97
CA GLU A 189 -29.04 -2.15 -13.32
C GLU A 189 -29.07 -0.85 -14.14
N TRP A 190 -29.68 -0.94 -15.33
CA TRP A 190 -29.89 0.22 -16.21
C TRP A 190 -31.37 0.65 -16.09
N ARG A 191 -31.60 1.89 -15.73
CA ARG A 191 -32.96 2.46 -15.61
C ARG A 191 -33.12 3.66 -16.52
#